data_4a3c7bcd0e2dba230bd26b19a8873135
#
_entry.id   4a3c7bcd0e2dba230bd26b19a8873135
#
_cell.length_a   1.000
_cell.length_b   1.000
_cell.length_c   1.000
_cell.angle_alpha   90.00
_cell.angle_beta   90.00
_cell.angle_gamma   90.00
#
_symmetry.space_group_name_H-M   'P 1'
#
loop_
_entity.id
_entity.type
_entity.pdbx_description
1 polymer ?
#
loop_
_entity_poly.entity_id
_entity_poly.type
_entity_poly.pdbx_seq_one_letter_code
_entity_poly.pdbx_strand_id
1 'polypeptide(L)'
;SLRLRSSLSRNQTFRVSQSGPIPGQTVLLPVVGFAALGAISTFTIHTRSAASPVLASGLVGAVGGLLLPTFFDASGELLAAAVYSASFAGMTNPKRIPNELWIGATGIGVGLVVVYTTPFVGGSGGKLGTIAFGSCLGIHATLRMVNVFQLARHGYQPPEEETT
;
A
#
# COMPACT_ATOMS: atom_id res chain seq x y z
N SER A 1 -51.95 -6.04 -17.83
CA SER A 1 -50.60 -5.83 -18.29
C SER A 1 -49.84 -4.71 -17.55
N LEU A 2 -50.08 -4.52 -16.24
CA LEU A 2 -49.48 -3.42 -15.46
C LEU A 2 -48.84 -3.90 -14.15
N ARG A 3 -48.48 -5.19 -14.05
CA ARG A 3 -47.88 -5.75 -12.82
C ARG A 3 -46.38 -6.07 -12.90
N LEU A 4 -45.67 -5.66 -13.89
CA LEU A 4 -44.24 -5.95 -14.08
C LEU A 4 -43.29 -4.76 -13.82
N ARG A 5 -43.78 -3.62 -13.34
CA ARG A 5 -42.95 -2.44 -13.10
C ARG A 5 -42.65 -2.12 -11.64
N SER A 6 -43.09 -2.91 -10.69
CA SER A 6 -42.90 -2.62 -9.26
C SER A 6 -41.77 -3.40 -8.57
N SER A 7 -41.02 -4.24 -9.28
CA SER A 7 -39.93 -5.02 -8.66
C SER A 7 -38.52 -4.49 -8.88
N LEU A 8 -38.37 -3.41 -9.66
CA LEU A 8 -37.05 -2.84 -9.97
C LEU A 8 -36.67 -1.60 -9.13
N SER A 9 -37.52 -1.20 -8.20
CA SER A 9 -37.21 -0.16 -7.23
C SER A 9 -36.95 -0.73 -5.84
N ARG A 10 -36.20 -1.82 -5.76
CA ARG A 10 -35.72 -2.29 -4.46
C ARG A 10 -34.32 -1.74 -4.26
N ASN A 11 -34.30 -0.53 -3.70
CA ASN A 11 -33.27 -0.04 -2.79
C ASN A 11 -31.93 -0.77 -2.91
N GLN A 12 -31.15 -0.39 -3.86
CA GLN A 12 -29.73 -0.33 -3.63
C GLN A 12 -29.49 0.88 -2.70
N THR A 13 -30.01 0.82 -1.49
CA THR A 13 -29.43 1.58 -0.40
C THR A 13 -27.98 1.14 -0.38
N PHE A 14 -27.11 2.04 -0.80
CA PHE A 14 -25.69 1.99 -0.57
C PHE A 14 -25.53 1.68 0.92
N ARG A 15 -25.36 0.42 1.26
CA ARG A 15 -25.03 0.03 2.63
C ARG A 15 -23.65 0.59 2.83
N VAL A 16 -23.58 1.74 3.45
CA VAL A 16 -22.40 2.13 4.20
C VAL A 16 -22.15 0.95 5.12
N SER A 17 -21.14 0.16 4.76
CA SER A 17 -20.77 -1.02 5.53
C SER A 17 -20.56 -0.54 6.95
N GLN A 18 -21.42 -1.03 7.86
CA GLN A 18 -21.33 -0.65 9.26
C GLN A 18 -19.90 -0.89 9.69
N SER A 19 -19.32 0.12 10.33
CA SER A 19 -18.02 0.05 10.95
C SER A 19 -17.94 -1.20 11.82
N GLY A 20 -17.39 -2.26 11.27
CA GLY A 20 -17.08 -3.47 12.04
C GLY A 20 -16.04 -3.13 13.12
N PRO A 21 -15.96 -3.90 14.21
CA PRO A 21 -14.90 -3.71 15.20
C PRO A 21 -13.55 -3.74 14.49
N ILE A 22 -12.63 -2.90 14.95
CA ILE A 22 -11.24 -2.86 14.46
C ILE A 22 -10.71 -4.30 14.50
N PRO A 23 -10.17 -4.83 13.39
CA PRO A 23 -9.63 -6.18 13.37
C PRO A 23 -8.66 -6.39 14.54
N GLY A 24 -8.89 -7.42 15.32
CA GLY A 24 -8.08 -7.70 16.49
C GLY A 24 -6.59 -7.86 16.15
N GLN A 25 -5.72 -7.78 17.14
CA GLN A 25 -4.26 -7.90 16.98
C GLN A 25 -3.84 -9.18 16.23
N THR A 26 -4.65 -10.21 16.26
CA THR A 26 -4.44 -11.48 15.55
C THR A 26 -4.40 -11.31 14.01
N VAL A 27 -5.12 -10.33 13.46
CA VAL A 27 -5.17 -10.08 12.02
C VAL A 27 -4.15 -9.02 11.60
N LEU A 28 -3.74 -8.15 12.52
CA LEU A 28 -2.82 -7.05 12.24
C LEU A 28 -1.45 -7.55 11.73
N LEU A 29 -0.84 -8.49 12.46
CA LEU A 29 0.48 -9.01 12.10
C LEU A 29 0.53 -9.65 10.71
N PRO A 30 -0.39 -10.58 10.35
CA PRO A 30 -0.39 -11.13 9.00
C PRO A 30 -0.66 -10.07 7.93
N VAL A 31 -1.58 -9.13 8.14
CA VAL A 31 -1.87 -8.07 7.15
C VAL A 31 -0.63 -7.21 6.89
N VAL A 32 0.04 -6.77 7.94
CA VAL A 32 1.27 -5.96 7.84
C VAL A 32 2.40 -6.76 7.19
N GLY A 33 2.57 -8.03 7.57
CA GLY A 33 3.59 -8.90 6.99
C GLY A 33 3.39 -9.14 5.50
N PHE A 34 2.18 -9.51 5.09
CA PHE A 34 1.85 -9.70 3.68
C PHE A 34 1.94 -8.41 2.87
N ALA A 35 1.56 -7.27 3.43
CA ALA A 35 1.75 -5.97 2.79
C ALA A 35 3.22 -5.66 2.56
N ALA A 36 4.08 -5.87 3.55
CA ALA A 36 5.53 -5.69 3.38
C ALA A 36 6.09 -6.60 2.28
N LEU A 37 5.70 -7.88 2.26
CA LEU A 37 6.09 -8.82 1.20
C LEU A 37 5.61 -8.38 -0.17
N GLY A 38 4.37 -7.89 -0.29
CA GLY A 38 3.82 -7.38 -1.55
C GLY A 38 4.61 -6.19 -2.10
N ALA A 39 4.97 -5.23 -1.24
CA ALA A 39 5.79 -4.07 -1.62
C ALA A 39 7.20 -4.49 -2.04
N ILE A 40 7.88 -5.33 -1.25
CA ILE A 40 9.24 -5.80 -1.55
C ILE A 40 9.25 -6.63 -2.84
N SER A 41 8.30 -7.54 -3.01
CA SER A 41 8.22 -8.38 -4.21
C SER A 41 8.06 -7.54 -5.48
N THR A 42 7.15 -6.57 -5.47
CA THR A 42 6.96 -5.67 -6.61
C THR A 42 8.22 -4.86 -6.91
N PHE A 43 8.84 -4.30 -5.89
CA PHE A 43 10.08 -3.52 -6.04
C PHE A 43 11.21 -4.37 -6.61
N THR A 44 11.41 -5.56 -6.06
CA THR A 44 12.46 -6.49 -6.51
C THR A 44 12.23 -6.95 -7.95
N ILE A 45 10.98 -7.27 -8.32
CA ILE A 45 10.66 -7.70 -9.69
C ILE A 45 11.01 -6.61 -10.68
N HIS A 46 10.54 -5.37 -10.48
CA HIS A 46 10.79 -4.31 -11.47
C HIS A 46 12.22 -3.77 -11.46
N THR A 47 12.95 -3.87 -10.34
CA THR A 47 14.34 -3.41 -10.28
C THR A 47 15.36 -4.43 -10.76
N ARG A 48 15.06 -5.72 -10.64
CA ARG A 48 15.98 -6.81 -11.02
C ARG A 48 15.60 -7.50 -12.33
N SER A 49 14.40 -7.29 -12.84
CA SER A 49 13.96 -7.81 -14.13
C SER A 49 13.65 -6.68 -15.11
N ALA A 50 13.58 -6.99 -16.39
CA ALA A 50 13.17 -6.01 -17.42
C ALA A 50 11.66 -5.69 -17.38
N ALA A 51 10.93 -6.12 -16.34
CA ALA A 51 9.51 -5.90 -16.20
C ALA A 51 9.21 -4.43 -15.84
N SER A 52 8.18 -3.85 -16.45
CA SER A 52 7.72 -2.52 -16.04
C SER A 52 7.17 -2.54 -14.60
N PRO A 53 7.27 -1.43 -13.84
CA PRO A 53 6.71 -1.35 -12.49
C PRO A 53 5.23 -1.73 -12.42
N VAL A 54 4.46 -1.35 -13.44
CA VAL A 54 3.03 -1.65 -13.55
C VAL A 54 2.78 -3.14 -13.72
N LEU A 55 3.59 -3.81 -14.57
CA LEU A 55 3.49 -5.25 -14.77
C LEU A 55 3.84 -6.00 -13.47
N ALA A 56 4.91 -5.60 -12.79
CA ALA A 56 5.31 -6.19 -11.52
C ALA A 56 4.22 -6.06 -10.45
N SER A 57 3.64 -4.87 -10.30
CA SER A 57 2.53 -4.63 -9.38
C SER A 57 1.28 -5.43 -9.76
N GLY A 58 0.95 -5.48 -11.05
CA GLY A 58 -0.18 -6.28 -11.55
C GLY A 58 -0.03 -7.76 -11.24
N LEU A 59 1.16 -8.34 -11.43
CA LEU A 59 1.44 -9.73 -11.11
C LEU A 59 1.32 -10.02 -9.61
N VAL A 60 1.96 -9.21 -8.77
CA VAL A 60 1.92 -9.39 -7.31
C VAL A 60 0.50 -9.19 -6.79
N GLY A 61 -0.22 -8.17 -7.29
CA GLY A 61 -1.60 -7.91 -6.92
C GLY A 61 -2.56 -9.02 -7.36
N ALA A 62 -2.40 -9.55 -8.58
CA ALA A 62 -3.21 -10.66 -9.08
C ALA A 62 -2.96 -11.95 -8.29
N VAL A 63 -1.71 -12.30 -8.04
CA VAL A 63 -1.35 -13.47 -7.23
C VAL A 63 -1.91 -13.34 -5.81
N GLY A 64 -1.72 -12.20 -5.15
CA GLY A 64 -2.27 -11.94 -3.83
C GLY A 64 -3.81 -11.97 -3.82
N GLY A 65 -4.44 -11.34 -4.80
CA GLY A 65 -5.90 -11.28 -4.91
C GLY A 65 -6.56 -12.62 -5.18
N LEU A 66 -5.89 -13.53 -5.88
CA LEU A 66 -6.42 -14.87 -6.16
C LEU A 66 -6.12 -15.88 -5.04
N LEU A 67 -4.89 -15.87 -4.52
CA LEU A 67 -4.46 -16.90 -3.56
C LEU A 67 -4.92 -16.60 -2.13
N LEU A 68 -4.82 -15.36 -1.67
CA LEU A 68 -5.10 -15.06 -0.25
C LEU A 68 -6.56 -15.34 0.14
N PRO A 69 -7.58 -14.98 -0.66
CA PRO A 69 -8.96 -15.34 -0.31
C PRO A 69 -9.23 -16.84 -0.31
N THR A 70 -8.48 -17.62 -1.10
CA THR A 70 -8.66 -19.09 -1.15
C THR A 70 -8.03 -19.80 0.04
N PHE A 71 -6.97 -19.23 0.63
CA PHE A 71 -6.25 -19.85 1.75
C PHE A 71 -6.65 -19.32 3.13
N PHE A 72 -7.18 -18.11 3.21
CA PHE A 72 -7.42 -17.41 4.49
C PHE A 72 -8.89 -17.02 4.74
N ASP A 73 -9.84 -17.65 4.05
CA ASP A 73 -11.30 -17.45 4.23
C ASP A 73 -11.69 -15.98 4.52
N ALA A 74 -12.27 -15.73 5.70
CA ALA A 74 -12.78 -14.40 6.08
C ALA A 74 -11.72 -13.29 6.16
N SER A 75 -10.44 -13.63 6.41
CA SER A 75 -9.33 -12.66 6.45
C SER A 75 -8.69 -12.43 5.10
N GLY A 76 -8.93 -13.32 4.14
CA GLY A 76 -8.26 -13.32 2.85
C GLY A 76 -8.51 -12.08 2.01
N GLU A 77 -9.71 -11.53 2.04
CA GLU A 77 -10.03 -10.28 1.32
C GLU A 77 -9.24 -9.09 1.85
N LEU A 78 -9.09 -8.98 3.17
CA LEU A 78 -8.31 -7.92 3.80
C LEU A 78 -6.82 -8.06 3.49
N LEU A 79 -6.30 -9.29 3.55
CA LEU A 79 -4.92 -9.61 3.17
C LEU A 79 -4.66 -9.28 1.71
N ALA A 80 -5.56 -9.66 0.81
CA ALA A 80 -5.48 -9.36 -0.62
C ALA A 80 -5.48 -7.85 -0.89
N ALA A 81 -6.36 -7.11 -0.22
CA ALA A 81 -6.41 -5.64 -0.32
C ALA A 81 -5.11 -4.98 0.16
N ALA A 82 -4.52 -5.49 1.25
CA ALA A 82 -3.26 -4.99 1.78
C ALA A 82 -2.09 -5.27 0.83
N VAL A 83 -1.97 -6.50 0.30
CA VAL A 83 -0.94 -6.86 -0.69
C VAL A 83 -1.10 -6.03 -1.96
N TYR A 84 -2.32 -5.90 -2.46
CA TYR A 84 -2.60 -5.12 -3.66
C TYR A 84 -2.25 -3.63 -3.47
N SER A 85 -2.64 -3.03 -2.34
CA SER A 85 -2.26 -1.66 -2.01
C SER A 85 -0.74 -1.51 -1.88
N ALA A 86 -0.08 -2.43 -1.19
CA ALA A 86 1.36 -2.41 -1.00
C ALA A 86 2.15 -2.64 -2.31
N SER A 87 1.60 -3.39 -3.25
CA SER A 87 2.22 -3.56 -4.58
C SER A 87 2.32 -2.23 -5.33
N PHE A 88 1.37 -1.31 -5.17
CA PHE A 88 1.49 0.04 -5.71
C PHE A 88 2.64 0.83 -5.06
N ALA A 89 2.83 0.69 -3.75
CA ALA A 89 3.98 1.30 -3.07
C ALA A 89 5.31 0.76 -3.61
N GLY A 90 5.37 -0.53 -3.93
CA GLY A 90 6.52 -1.18 -4.54
C GLY A 90 6.90 -0.67 -5.93
N MET A 91 6.04 0.06 -6.65
CA MET A 91 6.37 0.70 -7.93
C MET A 91 7.25 1.96 -7.79
N THR A 92 7.60 2.34 -6.55
CA THR A 92 8.38 3.55 -6.30
C THR A 92 9.76 3.47 -6.94
N ASN A 93 10.20 4.60 -7.51
CA ASN A 93 11.51 4.69 -8.16
C ASN A 93 12.63 4.54 -7.13
N PRO A 94 13.67 3.71 -7.40
CA PRO A 94 14.83 3.52 -6.53
C PRO A 94 15.58 4.81 -6.17
N LYS A 95 15.49 5.85 -7.00
CA LYS A 95 16.05 7.17 -6.67
C LYS A 95 15.34 7.88 -5.52
N ARG A 96 14.10 7.51 -5.20
CA ARG A 96 13.32 8.08 -4.11
C ARG A 96 13.42 7.26 -2.83
N ILE A 97 13.35 5.94 -2.98
CA ILE A 97 13.47 4.97 -1.88
C ILE A 97 14.51 3.95 -2.30
N PRO A 98 15.76 4.09 -1.82
CA PRO A 98 16.91 3.40 -2.43
C PRO A 98 17.02 1.92 -2.07
N ASN A 99 16.41 1.48 -0.96
CA ASN A 99 16.63 0.15 -0.39
C ASN A 99 15.33 -0.64 -0.23
N GLU A 100 15.41 -1.94 -0.41
CA GLU A 100 14.31 -2.90 -0.14
C GLU A 100 13.79 -2.81 1.30
N LEU A 101 14.67 -2.48 2.26
CA LEU A 101 14.29 -2.28 3.66
C LEU A 101 13.29 -1.12 3.83
N TRP A 102 13.53 0.00 3.17
CA TRP A 102 12.64 1.16 3.22
C TRP A 102 11.31 0.90 2.46
N ILE A 103 11.37 0.11 1.39
CA ILE A 103 10.16 -0.38 0.71
C ILE A 103 9.37 -1.31 1.64
N GLY A 104 10.04 -2.19 2.37
CA GLY A 104 9.40 -3.01 3.40
C GLY A 104 8.72 -2.15 4.48
N ALA A 105 9.41 -1.12 4.98
CA ALA A 105 8.83 -0.16 5.93
C ALA A 105 7.61 0.58 5.35
N THR A 106 7.66 0.93 4.05
CA THR A 106 6.50 1.50 3.35
C THR A 106 5.34 0.51 3.31
N GLY A 107 5.62 -0.76 3.00
CA GLY A 107 4.62 -1.84 3.02
C GLY A 107 3.99 -2.05 4.40
N ILE A 108 4.78 -1.96 5.48
CA ILE A 108 4.28 -1.96 6.85
C ILE A 108 3.31 -0.79 7.08
N GLY A 109 3.70 0.42 6.66
CA GLY A 109 2.83 1.60 6.73
C GLY A 109 1.52 1.41 5.98
N VAL A 110 1.58 0.86 4.76
CA VAL A 110 0.38 0.52 3.96
C VAL A 110 -0.51 -0.47 4.72
N GLY A 111 0.05 -1.55 5.26
CA GLY A 111 -0.70 -2.56 6.01
C GLY A 111 -1.41 -1.98 7.23
N LEU A 112 -0.72 -1.14 8.01
CA LEU A 112 -1.31 -0.44 9.14
C LEU A 112 -2.48 0.44 8.71
N VAL A 113 -2.28 1.30 7.70
CA VAL A 113 -3.34 2.20 7.23
C VAL A 113 -4.53 1.43 6.67
N VAL A 114 -4.30 0.32 5.94
CA VAL A 114 -5.39 -0.55 5.45
C VAL A 114 -6.23 -1.08 6.61
N VAL A 115 -5.61 -1.63 7.65
CA VAL A 115 -6.33 -2.18 8.81
C VAL A 115 -7.16 -1.11 9.50
N TYR A 116 -6.56 0.05 9.80
CA TYR A 116 -7.24 1.11 10.54
C TYR A 116 -8.31 1.86 9.71
N THR A 117 -8.19 1.90 8.39
CA THR A 117 -9.15 2.60 7.53
C THR A 117 -10.28 1.69 7.04
N THR A 118 -10.15 0.37 7.13
CA THR A 118 -11.17 -0.58 6.68
C THR A 118 -12.54 -0.34 7.32
N PRO A 119 -12.67 -0.05 8.63
CA PRO A 119 -13.96 0.22 9.25
C PRO A 119 -14.63 1.51 8.78
N PHE A 120 -13.86 2.49 8.32
CA PHE A 120 -14.37 3.85 8.09
C PHE A 120 -14.67 4.17 6.63
N VAL A 121 -14.00 3.53 5.70
CA VAL A 121 -14.08 3.86 4.28
C VAL A 121 -14.43 2.63 3.47
N GLY A 122 -15.66 2.53 3.03
CA GLY A 122 -16.08 1.55 2.02
C GLY A 122 -15.51 1.92 0.64
N GLY A 123 -15.29 0.92 -0.20
CA GLY A 123 -14.75 1.08 -1.56
C GLY A 123 -13.31 0.61 -1.70
N SER A 124 -12.99 0.05 -2.86
CA SER A 124 -11.73 -0.67 -3.06
C SER A 124 -10.69 0.07 -3.90
N GLY A 125 -11.07 0.75 -4.97
CA GLY A 125 -10.10 1.23 -5.96
C GLY A 125 -9.24 2.42 -5.51
N GLY A 126 -9.81 3.60 -5.44
CA GLY A 126 -9.07 4.84 -5.13
C GLY A 126 -8.46 4.87 -3.74
N LYS A 127 -9.13 4.25 -2.76
CA LYS A 127 -8.63 4.13 -1.38
C LYS A 127 -7.25 3.45 -1.32
N LEU A 128 -7.08 2.33 -2.00
CA LEU A 128 -5.85 1.54 -1.95
C LEU A 128 -4.66 2.30 -2.57
N GLY A 129 -4.90 3.01 -3.68
CA GLY A 129 -3.89 3.87 -4.29
C GLY A 129 -3.50 5.06 -3.41
N THR A 130 -4.47 5.70 -2.76
CA THR A 130 -4.22 6.83 -1.85
C THR A 130 -3.40 6.39 -0.63
N ILE A 131 -3.70 5.22 -0.06
CA ILE A 131 -2.95 4.64 1.06
C ILE A 131 -1.50 4.36 0.64
N ALA A 132 -1.29 3.74 -0.52
CA ALA A 132 0.05 3.47 -1.04
C ALA A 132 0.85 4.77 -1.27
N PHE A 133 0.23 5.75 -1.90
CA PHE A 133 0.86 7.05 -2.16
C PHE A 133 1.23 7.77 -0.86
N GLY A 134 0.30 7.85 0.10
CA GLY A 134 0.54 8.49 1.40
C GLY A 134 1.66 7.83 2.19
N SER A 135 1.74 6.50 2.18
CA SER A 135 2.80 5.73 2.82
C SER A 135 4.17 5.98 2.16
N CYS A 136 4.24 6.00 0.83
CA CYS A 136 5.47 6.34 0.11
C CYS A 136 5.92 7.77 0.39
N LEU A 137 4.99 8.72 0.42
CA LEU A 137 5.29 10.12 0.71
C LEU A 137 5.82 10.28 2.14
N GLY A 138 5.21 9.60 3.11
CA GLY A 138 5.64 9.61 4.51
C GLY A 138 7.07 9.10 4.68
N ILE A 139 7.39 7.94 4.10
CA ILE A 139 8.76 7.40 4.15
C ILE A 139 9.76 8.30 3.42
N HIS A 140 9.41 8.81 2.23
CA HIS A 140 10.28 9.72 1.50
C HIS A 140 10.55 11.02 2.29
N ALA A 141 9.55 11.59 2.92
CA ALA A 141 9.69 12.76 3.78
C ALA A 141 10.59 12.46 4.98
N THR A 142 10.41 11.31 5.63
CA THR A 142 11.25 10.86 6.76
C THR A 142 12.71 10.74 6.33
N LEU A 143 13.00 10.11 5.20
CA LEU A 143 14.35 10.00 4.66
C LEU A 143 14.98 11.37 4.38
N ARG A 144 14.22 12.28 3.82
CA ARG A 144 14.68 13.65 3.60
C ARG A 144 14.98 14.38 4.91
N MET A 145 14.11 14.27 5.90
CA MET A 145 14.33 14.86 7.22
C MET A 145 15.59 14.31 7.88
N VAL A 146 15.77 12.99 7.87
CA VAL A 146 16.98 12.36 8.43
C VAL A 146 18.24 12.90 7.74
N ASN A 147 18.25 13.00 6.43
CA ASN A 147 19.40 13.56 5.70
C ASN A 147 19.69 15.02 6.07
N VAL A 148 18.65 15.85 6.20
CA VAL A 148 18.80 17.26 6.63
C VAL A 148 19.35 17.34 8.05
N PHE A 149 18.85 16.52 8.99
CA PHE A 149 19.37 16.48 10.35
C PHE A 149 20.83 16.00 10.41
N GLN A 150 21.20 15.01 9.59
CA GLN A 150 22.58 14.54 9.52
C GLN A 150 23.51 15.63 8.98
N LEU A 151 23.14 16.32 7.92
CA LEU A 151 23.89 17.45 7.37
C LEU A 151 24.03 18.59 8.39
N ALA A 152 22.98 18.93 9.11
CA ALA A 152 23.01 19.94 10.17
C ALA A 152 23.92 19.53 11.34
N ARG A 153 24.00 18.24 11.65
CA ARG A 153 24.82 17.70 12.76
C ARG A 153 26.30 17.61 12.41
N HIS A 154 26.66 17.41 11.15
CA HIS A 154 28.04 17.29 10.69
C HIS A 154 28.65 18.61 10.21
N GLY A 155 27.97 19.74 10.38
CA GLY A 155 28.41 21.04 9.89
C GLY A 155 28.39 21.09 8.37
N TYR A 156 27.53 21.94 7.81
CA TYR A 156 27.54 22.21 6.37
C TYR A 156 28.90 22.79 6.01
N GLN A 157 29.74 22.02 5.35
CA GLN A 157 30.90 22.56 4.64
C GLN A 157 30.41 22.99 3.24
N PRO A 158 30.37 24.29 2.93
CA PRO A 158 30.05 24.72 1.58
C PRO A 158 31.14 24.18 0.62
N PRO A 159 30.74 23.83 -0.61
CA PRO A 159 31.74 23.48 -1.64
C PRO A 159 32.75 24.60 -1.74
N GLU A 160 34.04 24.26 -1.67
CA GLU A 160 35.12 25.21 -1.90
C GLU A 160 34.93 25.76 -3.33
N GLU A 161 34.70 27.08 -3.43
CA GLU A 161 34.75 27.76 -4.72
C GLU A 161 36.15 27.54 -5.28
N GLU A 162 36.29 26.74 -6.32
CA GLU A 162 37.47 26.69 -7.14
C GLU A 162 37.72 28.11 -7.72
N THR A 163 38.51 28.87 -7.01
CA THR A 163 39.10 30.12 -7.56
C THR A 163 40.11 29.73 -8.60
N THR A 164 39.73 29.78 -9.86
CA THR A 164 40.60 29.90 -11.03
C THR A 164 40.86 31.35 -11.35
#